data_54fd6e4e5f7bdf62584dbe15da9c6c83
#
_entry.id   54fd6e4e5f7bdf62584dbe15da9c6c83
#
_cell.length_a   1.000
_cell.length_b   1.000
_cell.length_c   1.000
_cell.angle_alpha   90.00
_cell.angle_beta   90.00
_cell.angle_gamma   90.00
#
_symmetry.space_group_name_H-M   'P 1'
#
loop_
_entity.id
_entity.type
_entity.pdbx_description
1 polymer ?
#
loop_
_entity_poly.entity_id
_entity_poly.type
_entity_poly.pdbx_seq_one_letter_code
_entity_poly.pdbx_strand_id
1 'polypeptide(L)'
;MKLPFRYIAFLSAFAALLLLASCDSMVSEVEAPQSEPKLVVSGFLNPKDDTIAIRVWKSRPLYTPTSFQSDSYEKVNNATVSLSDGSNTVTPGFDPQLGYYIVPAAAFPLQAGTTYSLEVNTPDGYHVTSSCTIPSDEIPDIEITNIETVNEFEMISKRVSLRFRDLDGNGNFYHIAAGTIYAYEYGYDDYFSETGFERGDPYVSDKNKEGAYFTYKTYDIYSYEGGNNKLYISLQNTDEHY
;
A
#
# COMPACT_ATOMS: atom_id res chain seq x y z
N MET A 1 44.26 19.33 61.10
CA MET A 1 43.37 18.31 61.64
C MET A 1 43.20 17.28 60.58
N LYS A 2 43.85 16.09 60.65
CA LYS A 2 43.76 15.03 59.65
C LYS A 2 42.56 14.14 60.03
N LEU A 3 41.55 14.10 59.18
CA LEU A 3 40.44 13.15 59.34
C LEU A 3 41.00 11.72 59.31
N PRO A 4 40.64 10.88 60.30
CA PRO A 4 41.13 9.51 60.33
C PRO A 4 40.57 8.74 59.11
N PHE A 5 41.41 7.97 58.50
CA PHE A 5 41.15 7.20 57.26
C PHE A 5 39.82 6.40 57.23
N ARG A 6 39.34 5.98 58.40
CA ARG A 6 38.06 5.27 58.60
C ARG A 6 36.86 6.13 58.20
N TYR A 7 36.85 7.43 58.39
CA TYR A 7 35.74 8.31 58.02
C TYR A 7 35.73 8.60 56.56
N ILE A 8 36.90 8.64 55.89
CA ILE A 8 37.00 8.80 54.44
C ILE A 8 36.45 7.55 53.75
N ALA A 9 36.76 6.34 54.26
CA ALA A 9 36.23 5.09 53.73
C ALA A 9 34.71 4.97 53.92
N PHE A 10 34.16 5.42 55.03
CA PHE A 10 32.70 5.46 55.24
C PHE A 10 31.99 6.47 54.33
N LEU A 11 32.58 7.65 54.12
CA LEU A 11 32.00 8.65 53.21
C LEU A 11 32.00 8.20 51.75
N SER A 12 33.08 7.53 51.31
CA SER A 12 33.15 7.00 49.92
C SER A 12 32.19 5.84 49.70
N ALA A 13 32.01 4.95 50.69
CA ALA A 13 31.03 3.87 50.63
C ALA A 13 29.58 4.41 50.61
N PHE A 14 29.29 5.45 51.41
CA PHE A 14 27.99 6.09 51.42
C PHE A 14 27.68 6.84 50.10
N ALA A 15 28.67 7.55 49.54
CA ALA A 15 28.55 8.19 48.23
C ALA A 15 28.33 7.18 47.10
N ALA A 16 29.01 6.03 47.13
CA ALA A 16 28.81 4.95 46.18
C ALA A 16 27.41 4.33 46.29
N LEU A 17 26.87 4.19 47.48
CA LEU A 17 25.50 3.68 47.72
C LEU A 17 24.42 4.65 47.14
N LEU A 18 24.65 5.96 47.26
CA LEU A 18 23.73 6.96 46.69
C LEU A 18 23.73 7.00 45.18
N LEU A 19 24.85 6.63 44.52
CA LEU A 19 24.94 6.53 43.06
C LEU A 19 24.22 5.30 42.50
N LEU A 20 24.04 4.25 43.32
CA LEU A 20 23.30 3.05 42.91
C LEU A 20 21.78 3.21 43.00
N ALA A 21 21.27 4.19 43.71
CA ALA A 21 19.84 4.45 43.89
C ALA A 21 19.23 5.31 42.76
N SER A 22 20.02 5.74 41.77
CA SER A 22 19.60 6.73 40.75
C SER A 22 19.03 6.15 39.44
N CYS A 23 18.83 4.85 39.34
CA CYS A 23 18.45 4.25 38.05
C CYS A 23 17.01 3.76 37.91
N ASP A 24 16.11 4.01 38.86
CA ASP A 24 14.80 3.32 38.85
C ASP A 24 13.61 4.16 38.38
N SER A 25 13.82 5.33 37.80
CA SER A 25 12.69 6.18 37.41
C SER A 25 12.75 6.77 36.01
N MET A 26 13.49 6.15 35.07
CA MET A 26 13.54 6.61 33.67
C MET A 26 12.53 5.94 32.72
N VAL A 27 11.71 5.04 33.23
CA VAL A 27 10.60 4.48 32.41
C VAL A 27 9.33 5.17 32.87
N SER A 28 8.90 6.17 32.12
CA SER A 28 7.53 6.68 32.25
C SER A 28 6.62 5.76 31.45
N GLU A 29 5.76 5.02 32.11
CA GLU A 29 4.65 4.36 31.43
C GLU A 29 3.71 5.45 30.92
N VAL A 30 3.73 5.67 29.61
CA VAL A 30 2.74 6.51 28.95
C VAL A 30 1.61 5.59 28.55
N GLU A 31 0.42 5.81 29.11
CA GLU A 31 -0.78 5.13 28.59
C GLU A 31 -0.96 5.49 27.12
N ALA A 32 -0.86 4.49 26.26
CA ALA A 32 -1.12 4.68 24.84
C ALA A 32 -2.58 5.07 24.63
N PRO A 33 -2.86 6.13 23.85
CA PRO A 33 -4.23 6.53 23.58
C PRO A 33 -5.00 5.37 22.94
N GLN A 34 -6.09 4.97 23.59
CA GLN A 34 -6.98 3.93 23.07
C GLN A 34 -7.88 4.59 22.01
N SER A 35 -7.89 4.03 20.81
CA SER A 35 -8.83 4.40 19.75
C SER A 35 -9.79 3.27 19.50
N GLU A 36 -11.07 3.60 19.33
CA GLU A 36 -12.05 2.60 18.92
C GLU A 36 -11.77 2.10 17.50
N PRO A 37 -11.94 0.79 17.24
CA PRO A 37 -11.84 0.26 15.88
C PRO A 37 -12.81 0.96 14.94
N LYS A 38 -12.36 1.26 13.73
CA LYS A 38 -13.18 1.83 12.66
C LYS A 38 -13.39 0.80 11.56
N LEU A 39 -14.57 0.82 10.95
CA LEU A 39 -14.81 0.04 9.74
C LEU A 39 -13.98 0.63 8.59
N VAL A 40 -13.24 -0.21 7.92
CA VAL A 40 -12.43 0.13 6.75
C VAL A 40 -12.94 -0.68 5.58
N VAL A 41 -13.20 0.00 4.47
CA VAL A 41 -13.68 -0.62 3.24
C VAL A 41 -12.75 -0.20 2.11
N SER A 42 -12.35 -1.15 1.29
CA SER A 42 -11.61 -0.87 0.06
C SER A 42 -12.06 -1.80 -1.07
N GLY A 43 -11.99 -1.28 -2.29
CA GLY A 43 -12.26 -2.02 -3.51
C GLY A 43 -11.81 -1.18 -4.70
N PHE A 44 -11.34 -1.86 -5.74
CA PHE A 44 -10.95 -1.23 -7.00
C PHE A 44 -11.89 -1.72 -8.08
N LEU A 45 -12.47 -0.79 -8.84
CA LEU A 45 -13.39 -1.09 -9.92
C LEU A 45 -12.66 -0.95 -11.26
N ASN A 46 -12.44 -2.07 -11.92
CA ASN A 46 -11.79 -2.11 -13.23
C ASN A 46 -12.67 -2.87 -14.23
N PRO A 47 -13.11 -2.24 -15.32
CA PRO A 47 -13.96 -2.89 -16.34
C PRO A 47 -13.34 -4.13 -17.01
N LYS A 48 -12.03 -4.33 -16.87
CA LYS A 48 -11.30 -5.46 -17.47
C LYS A 48 -11.16 -6.66 -16.52
N ASP A 49 -11.54 -6.51 -15.26
CA ASP A 49 -11.47 -7.59 -14.29
C ASP A 49 -12.68 -8.54 -14.43
N ASP A 50 -12.47 -9.82 -14.24
CA ASP A 50 -13.53 -10.84 -14.28
C ASP A 50 -14.37 -10.84 -13.00
N THR A 51 -13.88 -10.23 -11.93
CA THR A 51 -14.51 -10.24 -10.61
C THR A 51 -14.34 -8.87 -9.93
N ILE A 52 -15.44 -8.35 -9.40
CA ILE A 52 -15.44 -7.19 -8.52
C ILE A 52 -15.22 -7.70 -7.10
N ALA A 53 -14.22 -7.16 -6.41
CA ALA A 53 -13.85 -7.58 -5.07
C ALA A 53 -13.81 -6.39 -4.11
N ILE A 54 -14.53 -6.50 -2.98
CA ILE A 54 -14.62 -5.48 -1.95
C ILE A 54 -14.15 -6.07 -0.63
N ARG A 55 -13.20 -5.43 0.00
CA ARG A 55 -12.62 -5.83 1.28
C ARG A 55 -13.24 -5.01 2.40
N VAL A 56 -13.67 -5.69 3.47
CA VAL A 56 -14.25 -5.06 4.66
C VAL A 56 -13.55 -5.59 5.89
N TRP A 57 -12.98 -4.69 6.70
CA TRP A 57 -12.27 -5.06 7.94
C TRP A 57 -12.36 -3.94 8.98
N LYS A 58 -11.93 -4.22 10.20
CA LYS A 58 -11.81 -3.21 11.27
C LYS A 58 -10.37 -2.80 11.46
N SER A 59 -10.15 -1.49 11.67
CA SER A 59 -8.84 -0.97 12.06
C SER A 59 -8.48 -1.46 13.47
N ARG A 60 -7.18 -1.56 13.74
CA ARG A 60 -6.67 -1.87 15.09
C ARG A 60 -6.05 -0.62 15.71
N PRO A 61 -6.16 -0.46 17.02
CA PRO A 61 -5.39 0.55 17.73
C PRO A 61 -3.88 0.33 17.52
N LEU A 62 -3.12 1.41 17.34
CA LEU A 62 -1.68 1.39 17.04
C LEU A 62 -0.83 0.60 18.03
N TYR A 63 -1.28 0.52 19.30
CA TYR A 63 -0.53 -0.10 20.39
C TYR A 63 -1.09 -1.45 20.84
N THR A 64 -1.93 -2.09 20.02
CA THR A 64 -2.39 -3.44 20.34
C THR A 64 -1.22 -4.41 20.14
N PRO A 65 -0.85 -5.21 21.16
CA PRO A 65 0.19 -6.21 21.00
C PRO A 65 -0.20 -7.19 19.88
N THR A 66 0.59 -7.23 18.82
CA THR A 66 0.39 -8.19 17.73
C THR A 66 1.37 -9.34 17.89
N SER A 67 0.90 -10.56 17.91
CA SER A 67 1.78 -11.70 17.64
C SER A 67 2.15 -11.66 16.15
N PHE A 68 3.41 -11.94 15.83
CA PHE A 68 3.91 -11.99 14.45
C PHE A 68 3.15 -12.96 13.50
N GLN A 69 2.22 -13.74 14.03
CA GLN A 69 1.46 -14.77 13.31
C GLN A 69 -0.03 -14.45 13.16
N SER A 70 -0.55 -13.33 13.70
CA SER A 70 -1.96 -13.01 13.52
C SER A 70 -2.14 -12.11 12.31
N ASP A 71 -3.08 -12.46 11.43
CA ASP A 71 -3.61 -11.55 10.40
C ASP A 71 -3.86 -10.19 11.03
N SER A 72 -3.21 -9.16 10.46
CA SER A 72 -3.15 -7.83 11.06
C SER A 72 -4.50 -7.15 11.16
N TYR A 73 -5.56 -7.73 10.58
CA TYR A 73 -6.87 -7.09 10.44
C TYR A 73 -8.01 -8.05 10.78
N GLU A 74 -8.98 -7.54 11.54
CA GLU A 74 -10.21 -8.26 11.81
C GLU A 74 -11.12 -8.18 10.58
N LYS A 75 -11.25 -9.29 9.84
CA LYS A 75 -12.12 -9.38 8.67
C LYS A 75 -13.60 -9.36 9.12
N VAL A 76 -14.40 -8.53 8.48
CA VAL A 76 -15.85 -8.48 8.69
C VAL A 76 -16.51 -9.34 7.60
N ASN A 77 -17.10 -10.45 7.98
CA ASN A 77 -17.68 -11.46 7.07
C ASN A 77 -19.22 -11.46 7.03
N ASN A 78 -19.85 -10.61 7.83
CA ASN A 78 -21.30 -10.54 8.01
C ASN A 78 -21.89 -9.16 7.65
N ALA A 79 -21.14 -8.33 6.91
CA ALA A 79 -21.63 -7.06 6.41
C ALA A 79 -22.60 -7.26 5.23
N THR A 80 -23.52 -6.32 5.08
CA THR A 80 -24.31 -6.16 3.85
C THR A 80 -23.58 -5.14 2.98
N VAL A 81 -23.09 -5.59 1.82
CA VAL A 81 -22.38 -4.75 0.83
C VAL A 81 -23.31 -4.52 -0.35
N SER A 82 -23.46 -3.29 -0.77
CA SER A 82 -24.31 -2.89 -1.89
C SER A 82 -23.52 -2.00 -2.85
N LEU A 83 -23.45 -2.36 -4.12
CA LEU A 83 -22.78 -1.60 -5.18
C LEU A 83 -23.83 -1.22 -6.25
N SER A 84 -23.89 0.06 -6.60
CA SER A 84 -24.89 0.60 -7.53
C SER A 84 -24.24 1.49 -8.61
N ASP A 85 -24.75 1.40 -9.85
CA ASP A 85 -24.45 2.30 -10.96
C ASP A 85 -25.50 3.45 -11.12
N GLY A 86 -26.39 3.60 -10.09
CA GLY A 86 -27.49 4.54 -10.11
C GLY A 86 -28.78 3.98 -10.74
N SER A 87 -28.70 2.95 -11.57
CA SER A 87 -29.86 2.30 -12.21
C SER A 87 -30.06 0.88 -11.69
N ASN A 88 -28.98 0.18 -11.47
CA ASN A 88 -28.93 -1.19 -10.99
C ASN A 88 -28.14 -1.26 -9.69
N THR A 89 -28.46 -2.26 -8.87
CA THR A 89 -27.76 -2.52 -7.63
C THR A 89 -27.45 -4.01 -7.50
N VAL A 90 -26.22 -4.33 -7.09
CA VAL A 90 -25.81 -5.70 -6.82
C VAL A 90 -25.34 -5.81 -5.36
N THR A 91 -25.50 -6.99 -4.79
CA THR A 91 -25.03 -7.31 -3.43
C THR A 91 -23.95 -8.38 -3.53
N PRO A 92 -22.65 -7.98 -3.47
CA PRO A 92 -21.53 -8.93 -3.45
C PRO A 92 -21.63 -9.89 -2.27
N GLY A 93 -21.37 -11.18 -2.51
CA GLY A 93 -21.36 -12.21 -1.48
C GLY A 93 -19.97 -12.37 -0.85
N PHE A 94 -19.94 -12.71 0.45
CA PHE A 94 -18.66 -12.97 1.12
C PHE A 94 -18.07 -14.32 0.69
N ASP A 95 -16.83 -14.32 0.20
CA ASP A 95 -16.04 -15.51 -0.09
C ASP A 95 -15.08 -15.78 1.07
N PRO A 96 -15.27 -16.89 1.81
CA PRO A 96 -14.45 -17.19 2.99
C PRO A 96 -13.02 -17.61 2.65
N GLN A 97 -12.73 -18.07 1.42
CA GLN A 97 -11.38 -18.46 1.00
C GLN A 97 -10.55 -17.23 0.70
N LEU A 98 -11.12 -16.27 -0.02
CA LEU A 98 -10.47 -15.02 -0.36
C LEU A 98 -10.53 -14.00 0.79
N GLY A 99 -11.62 -14.05 1.58
CA GLY A 99 -11.91 -13.06 2.63
C GLY A 99 -12.37 -11.73 2.09
N TYR A 100 -13.03 -11.73 0.93
CA TYR A 100 -13.59 -10.57 0.25
C TYR A 100 -15.07 -10.76 -0.03
N TYR A 101 -15.79 -9.67 -0.25
CA TYR A 101 -17.11 -9.66 -0.85
C TYR A 101 -16.94 -9.60 -2.35
N ILE A 102 -17.44 -10.59 -3.08
CA ILE A 102 -17.21 -10.73 -4.52
C ILE A 102 -18.51 -10.83 -5.30
N VAL A 103 -18.45 -10.35 -6.54
CA VAL A 103 -19.47 -10.58 -7.56
C VAL A 103 -18.79 -10.74 -8.92
N PRO A 104 -19.18 -11.72 -9.75
CA PRO A 104 -18.66 -11.84 -11.09
C PRO A 104 -18.97 -10.58 -11.90
N ALA A 105 -18.00 -10.04 -12.64
CA ALA A 105 -18.19 -8.86 -13.49
C ALA A 105 -19.29 -9.07 -14.55
N ALA A 106 -19.49 -10.31 -15.02
CA ALA A 106 -20.59 -10.64 -15.92
C ALA A 106 -21.98 -10.39 -15.35
N ALA A 107 -22.15 -10.43 -14.01
CA ALA A 107 -23.42 -10.15 -13.34
C ALA A 107 -23.65 -8.64 -13.10
N PHE A 108 -22.59 -7.84 -13.09
CA PHE A 108 -22.63 -6.39 -12.92
C PHE A 108 -21.50 -5.76 -13.74
N PRO A 109 -21.67 -5.64 -15.08
CA PRO A 109 -20.63 -5.11 -15.97
C PRO A 109 -20.29 -3.66 -15.64
N LEU A 110 -19.02 -3.41 -15.39
CA LEU A 110 -18.51 -2.06 -15.14
C LEU A 110 -18.30 -1.32 -16.47
N GLN A 111 -18.54 -0.01 -16.46
CA GLN A 111 -18.42 0.83 -17.66
C GLN A 111 -17.59 2.09 -17.34
N ALA A 112 -16.72 2.45 -18.27
CA ALA A 112 -15.99 3.72 -18.23
C ALA A 112 -16.97 4.91 -18.27
N GLY A 113 -16.59 5.98 -17.58
CA GLY A 113 -17.43 7.20 -17.46
C GLY A 113 -18.61 7.07 -16.49
N THR A 114 -18.80 5.90 -15.86
CA THR A 114 -19.93 5.67 -14.94
C THR A 114 -19.50 5.86 -13.49
N THR A 115 -20.37 6.54 -12.74
CA THR A 115 -20.20 6.71 -11.29
C THR A 115 -20.88 5.55 -10.57
N TYR A 116 -20.11 4.90 -9.68
CA TYR A 116 -20.56 3.82 -8.81
C TYR A 116 -20.64 4.30 -7.37
N SER A 117 -21.65 3.88 -6.66
CA SER A 117 -21.81 4.11 -5.21
C SER A 117 -21.74 2.79 -4.46
N LEU A 118 -20.99 2.80 -3.38
CA LEU A 118 -20.83 1.68 -2.47
C LEU A 118 -21.44 2.02 -1.13
N GLU A 119 -22.23 1.10 -0.58
CA GLU A 119 -22.78 1.17 0.75
C GLU A 119 -22.48 -0.12 1.51
N VAL A 120 -21.96 0.01 2.73
CA VAL A 120 -21.63 -1.11 3.60
C VAL A 120 -22.26 -0.92 4.97
N ASN A 121 -23.09 -1.88 5.36
CA ASN A 121 -23.75 -1.92 6.66
C ASN A 121 -23.31 -3.16 7.42
N THR A 122 -23.03 -3.03 8.72
CA THR A 122 -22.69 -4.16 9.59
C THR A 122 -23.74 -4.35 10.70
N PRO A 123 -23.93 -5.58 11.21
CA PRO A 123 -24.90 -5.84 12.28
C PRO A 123 -24.60 -5.09 13.58
N ASP A 124 -23.35 -4.75 13.84
CA ASP A 124 -22.90 -3.97 14.99
C ASP A 124 -23.03 -2.46 14.81
N GLY A 125 -23.71 -2.01 13.73
CA GLY A 125 -24.17 -0.63 13.53
C GLY A 125 -23.21 0.27 12.79
N TYR A 126 -22.11 -0.22 12.22
CA TYR A 126 -21.30 0.59 11.29
C TYR A 126 -22.02 0.76 9.96
N HIS A 127 -21.94 1.97 9.43
CA HIS A 127 -22.46 2.36 8.12
C HIS A 127 -21.39 3.18 7.40
N VAL A 128 -21.02 2.76 6.19
CA VAL A 128 -20.01 3.44 5.36
C VAL A 128 -20.55 3.57 3.95
N THR A 129 -20.37 4.74 3.36
CA THR A 129 -20.68 5.01 1.95
C THR A 129 -19.48 5.59 1.25
N SER A 130 -19.33 5.28 -0.02
CA SER A 130 -18.31 5.83 -0.90
C SER A 130 -18.82 5.89 -2.33
N SER A 131 -18.20 6.70 -3.17
CA SER A 131 -18.47 6.71 -4.60
C SER A 131 -17.18 6.93 -5.37
N CYS A 132 -17.12 6.38 -6.57
CA CYS A 132 -16.03 6.61 -7.51
C CYS A 132 -16.59 6.69 -8.93
N THR A 133 -15.88 7.35 -9.83
CA THR A 133 -16.21 7.37 -11.26
C THR A 133 -15.09 6.66 -12.02
N ILE A 134 -15.42 5.59 -12.74
CA ILE A 134 -14.43 4.93 -13.58
C ILE A 134 -14.05 5.91 -14.70
N PRO A 135 -12.76 6.26 -14.85
CA PRO A 135 -12.31 7.18 -15.90
C PRO A 135 -12.60 6.65 -17.32
N SER A 136 -12.28 7.47 -18.32
CA SER A 136 -12.30 7.02 -19.71
C SER A 136 -11.34 5.84 -19.94
N ASP A 137 -11.60 5.02 -20.96
CA ASP A 137 -10.72 3.89 -21.32
C ASP A 137 -9.38 4.34 -21.95
N GLU A 138 -9.19 5.63 -22.15
CA GLU A 138 -7.95 6.17 -22.69
C GLU A 138 -6.82 6.05 -21.67
N ILE A 139 -5.70 5.52 -22.12
CA ILE A 139 -4.47 5.40 -21.33
C ILE A 139 -3.35 6.03 -22.17
N PRO A 140 -2.53 6.93 -21.58
CA PRO A 140 -1.40 7.52 -22.27
C PRO A 140 -0.38 6.45 -22.73
N ASP A 141 0.23 6.68 -23.88
CA ASP A 141 1.34 5.87 -24.34
C ASP A 141 2.58 6.07 -23.46
N ILE A 142 3.21 4.97 -23.07
CA ILE A 142 4.45 4.99 -22.32
C ILE A 142 5.64 5.00 -23.29
N GLU A 143 6.50 6.00 -23.15
CA GLU A 143 7.75 6.13 -23.87
C GLU A 143 8.94 5.75 -22.99
N ILE A 144 9.71 4.74 -23.37
CA ILE A 144 11.00 4.42 -22.75
C ILE A 144 12.04 5.39 -23.32
N THR A 145 12.58 6.25 -22.46
CA THR A 145 13.53 7.29 -22.88
C THR A 145 14.99 6.89 -22.72
N ASN A 146 15.29 6.00 -21.77
CA ASN A 146 16.64 5.48 -21.58
C ASN A 146 16.64 4.15 -20.83
N ILE A 147 17.63 3.30 -21.11
CA ILE A 147 17.95 2.09 -20.35
C ILE A 147 19.44 2.16 -20.00
N GLU A 148 19.72 2.38 -18.73
CA GLU A 148 21.07 2.47 -18.19
C GLU A 148 21.47 1.10 -17.60
N THR A 149 22.67 0.63 -17.94
CA THR A 149 23.26 -0.55 -17.32
C THR A 149 24.20 -0.11 -16.20
N VAL A 150 23.97 -0.59 -15.00
CA VAL A 150 24.75 -0.27 -13.81
C VAL A 150 25.51 -1.51 -13.37
N ASN A 151 26.82 -1.35 -13.18
CA ASN A 151 27.71 -2.40 -12.68
C ASN A 151 28.23 -1.97 -11.31
N GLU A 152 27.71 -2.57 -10.26
CA GLU A 152 28.15 -2.32 -8.89
C GLU A 152 28.39 -3.67 -8.17
N PHE A 153 29.54 -3.84 -7.52
CA PHE A 153 29.87 -5.02 -6.72
C PHE A 153 29.70 -6.37 -7.46
N GLU A 154 30.11 -6.43 -8.73
CA GLU A 154 29.98 -7.62 -9.61
C GLU A 154 28.53 -7.99 -9.96
N MET A 155 27.54 -7.16 -9.60
CA MET A 155 26.16 -7.32 -10.00
C MET A 155 25.81 -6.37 -11.14
N ILE A 156 25.12 -6.91 -12.14
CA ILE A 156 24.61 -6.12 -13.26
C ILE A 156 23.14 -5.80 -12.99
N SER A 157 22.81 -4.54 -12.97
CA SER A 157 21.43 -4.07 -12.90
C SER A 157 21.09 -3.14 -14.06
N LYS A 158 19.80 -2.89 -14.25
CA LYS A 158 19.31 -1.92 -15.22
C LYS A 158 18.39 -0.91 -14.53
N ARG A 159 18.50 0.35 -14.93
CA ARG A 159 17.55 1.41 -14.59
C ARG A 159 16.85 1.85 -15.84
N VAL A 160 15.53 1.90 -15.81
CA VAL A 160 14.72 2.30 -16.96
C VAL A 160 14.14 3.69 -16.69
N SER A 161 14.43 4.62 -17.60
CA SER A 161 13.79 5.93 -17.62
C SER A 161 12.63 5.89 -18.60
N LEU A 162 11.49 6.39 -18.19
CA LEU A 162 10.29 6.42 -19.00
C LEU A 162 9.50 7.72 -18.77
N ARG A 163 8.61 8.02 -19.68
CA ARG A 163 7.66 9.11 -19.55
C ARG A 163 6.35 8.78 -20.24
N PHE A 164 5.29 9.46 -19.84
CA PHE A 164 4.05 9.53 -20.60
C PHE A 164 3.55 10.97 -20.62
N ARG A 165 2.75 11.31 -21.61
CA ARG A 165 2.12 12.61 -21.73
C ARG A 165 0.72 12.53 -21.13
N ASP A 166 0.33 13.57 -20.43
CA ASP A 166 -1.02 13.77 -19.95
C ASP A 166 -2.06 13.68 -21.08
N LEU A 167 -3.22 13.09 -20.79
CA LEU A 167 -4.38 13.11 -21.69
C LEU A 167 -4.98 14.51 -21.74
N ASP A 168 -5.64 14.82 -22.85
CA ASP A 168 -6.34 16.09 -22.98
C ASP A 168 -7.57 16.14 -22.04
N GLY A 169 -7.72 17.28 -21.36
CA GLY A 169 -8.83 17.51 -20.42
C GLY A 169 -8.35 17.56 -18.96
N ASN A 170 -9.04 18.31 -18.14
CA ASN A 170 -8.68 18.49 -16.73
C ASN A 170 -9.22 17.39 -15.84
N GLY A 171 -8.50 17.03 -14.80
CA GLY A 171 -8.91 16.09 -13.76
C GLY A 171 -8.50 14.67 -14.07
N ASN A 172 -7.39 14.49 -14.77
CA ASN A 172 -6.79 13.18 -15.00
C ASN A 172 -5.93 12.78 -13.79
N PHE A 173 -6.09 11.54 -13.36
CA PHE A 173 -5.35 10.93 -12.28
C PHE A 173 -4.71 9.63 -12.78
N TYR A 174 -3.45 9.42 -12.46
CA TYR A 174 -2.72 8.28 -12.94
C TYR A 174 -2.06 7.51 -11.82
N HIS A 175 -2.10 6.19 -11.94
CA HIS A 175 -1.27 5.31 -11.14
C HIS A 175 -0.32 4.55 -12.06
N ILE A 176 0.99 4.62 -11.77
CA ILE A 176 2.01 3.87 -12.49
C ILE A 176 2.74 2.93 -11.54
N ALA A 177 2.89 1.69 -11.97
CA ALA A 177 3.65 0.68 -11.25
C ALA A 177 4.63 -0.02 -12.18
N ALA A 178 5.71 -0.52 -11.61
CA ALA A 178 6.66 -1.34 -12.33
C ALA A 178 6.97 -2.62 -11.55
N GLY A 179 7.26 -3.71 -12.26
CA GLY A 179 7.62 -4.96 -11.64
C GLY A 179 8.42 -5.84 -12.58
N THR A 180 9.18 -6.76 -12.01
CA THR A 180 10.01 -7.70 -12.75
C THR A 180 9.52 -9.12 -12.50
N ILE A 181 9.33 -9.89 -13.58
CA ILE A 181 9.18 -11.33 -13.48
C ILE A 181 10.55 -11.96 -13.65
N TYR A 182 10.95 -12.71 -12.62
CA TYR A 182 12.15 -13.53 -12.61
C TYR A 182 11.74 -14.95 -13.01
N ALA A 183 12.14 -15.38 -14.20
CA ALA A 183 11.93 -16.76 -14.65
C ALA A 183 13.14 -17.61 -14.24
N TYR A 184 12.90 -18.70 -13.49
CA TYR A 184 13.93 -19.65 -13.09
C TYR A 184 14.02 -20.84 -14.09
N GLU A 185 15.20 -21.14 -14.59
CA GLU A 185 15.43 -22.27 -15.53
C GLU A 185 15.20 -23.66 -14.91
N TYR A 186 15.04 -23.80 -13.59
CA TYR A 186 15.04 -25.10 -12.89
C TYR A 186 13.68 -25.48 -12.27
N GLY A 187 12.56 -25.09 -12.85
CA GLY A 187 11.24 -25.60 -12.47
C GLY A 187 10.69 -25.01 -11.16
N TYR A 188 11.19 -23.86 -10.74
CA TYR A 188 10.54 -23.00 -9.76
C TYR A 188 9.54 -22.11 -10.49
N ASP A 189 8.43 -21.79 -9.82
CA ASP A 189 7.43 -20.86 -10.35
C ASP A 189 8.08 -19.48 -10.59
N ASP A 190 7.63 -18.81 -11.66
CA ASP A 190 8.05 -17.44 -11.96
C ASP A 190 7.71 -16.54 -10.77
N TYR A 191 8.67 -15.75 -10.33
CA TYR A 191 8.51 -14.85 -9.20
C TYR A 191 8.34 -13.42 -9.69
N PHE A 192 7.20 -12.79 -9.34
CA PHE A 192 6.96 -11.38 -9.58
C PHE A 192 7.46 -10.55 -8.38
N SER A 193 8.26 -9.53 -8.66
CA SER A 193 8.73 -8.56 -7.68
C SER A 193 8.38 -7.16 -8.15
N GLU A 194 7.64 -6.43 -7.34
CA GLU A 194 7.42 -5.00 -7.58
C GLU A 194 8.75 -4.26 -7.43
N THR A 195 8.99 -3.30 -8.34
CA THR A 195 10.08 -2.34 -8.25
C THR A 195 9.49 -0.94 -8.14
N GLY A 196 10.05 -0.14 -7.26
CA GLY A 196 9.64 1.25 -7.12
C GLY A 196 10.35 2.16 -8.12
N PHE A 197 10.09 3.46 -7.98
CA PHE A 197 10.72 4.50 -8.77
C PHE A 197 11.68 5.32 -7.90
N GLU A 198 12.91 5.50 -8.38
CA GLU A 198 13.89 6.44 -7.81
C GLU A 198 13.42 7.88 -8.02
N ARG A 199 12.74 8.10 -9.15
CA ARG A 199 12.19 9.40 -9.52
C ARG A 199 10.79 9.23 -10.11
N GLY A 200 9.89 10.12 -9.72
CA GLY A 200 8.48 10.12 -10.07
C GLY A 200 7.61 9.63 -8.92
N ASP A 201 6.45 10.22 -8.79
CA ASP A 201 5.44 9.77 -7.84
C ASP A 201 4.55 8.73 -8.56
N PRO A 202 4.35 7.52 -8.01
CA PRO A 202 3.48 6.53 -8.62
C PRO A 202 2.01 6.98 -8.73
N TYR A 203 1.59 7.97 -7.93
CA TYR A 203 0.26 8.57 -7.99
C TYR A 203 0.38 10.04 -8.37
N VAL A 204 -0.11 10.39 -9.54
CA VAL A 204 -0.03 11.77 -10.03
C VAL A 204 -1.35 12.25 -10.61
N SER A 205 -1.55 13.56 -10.57
CA SER A 205 -2.67 14.23 -11.26
C SER A 205 -2.15 15.33 -12.16
N ASP A 206 -2.95 15.67 -13.15
CA ASP A 206 -2.71 16.78 -14.07
C ASP A 206 -2.93 18.16 -13.45
N LYS A 207 -3.35 18.24 -12.19
CA LYS A 207 -3.65 19.50 -11.50
C LYS A 207 -2.53 20.53 -11.71
N ASN A 208 -2.83 21.57 -12.48
CA ASN A 208 -1.87 22.60 -12.93
C ASN A 208 -0.74 22.06 -13.84
N LYS A 209 -0.92 20.93 -14.51
CA LYS A 209 0.06 20.28 -15.36
C LYS A 209 -0.55 19.74 -16.65
N GLU A 210 -1.68 20.26 -17.10
CA GLU A 210 -2.39 19.89 -18.33
C GLU A 210 -1.42 19.76 -19.51
N GLY A 211 -1.45 18.62 -20.19
CA GLY A 211 -0.60 18.29 -21.34
C GLY A 211 0.88 18.10 -21.03
N ALA A 212 1.27 18.07 -19.72
CA ALA A 212 2.64 17.89 -19.29
C ALA A 212 3.13 16.45 -19.50
N TYR A 213 4.46 16.27 -19.48
CA TYR A 213 5.08 14.98 -19.39
C TYR A 213 5.35 14.60 -17.93
N PHE A 214 4.92 13.43 -17.54
CA PHE A 214 5.30 12.78 -16.30
C PHE A 214 6.49 11.85 -16.56
N THR A 215 7.57 12.03 -15.81
CA THR A 215 8.84 11.31 -16.03
C THR A 215 9.20 10.47 -14.83
N TYR A 216 9.67 9.25 -15.10
CA TYR A 216 9.98 8.24 -14.09
C TYR A 216 11.36 7.64 -14.34
N LYS A 217 12.00 7.18 -13.27
CA LYS A 217 13.19 6.34 -13.33
C LYS A 217 13.04 5.23 -12.29
N THR A 218 13.17 3.98 -12.70
CA THR A 218 13.05 2.83 -11.78
C THR A 218 14.25 2.76 -10.84
N TYR A 219 14.10 2.11 -9.70
CA TYR A 219 15.23 1.58 -8.94
C TYR A 219 15.97 0.53 -9.75
N ASP A 220 17.05 0.00 -9.19
CA ASP A 220 17.86 -1.03 -9.80
C ASP A 220 17.07 -2.33 -10.00
N ILE A 221 17.01 -2.77 -11.26
CA ILE A 221 16.43 -4.04 -11.66
C ILE A 221 17.57 -5.00 -11.90
N TYR A 222 17.79 -5.90 -10.96
CA TYR A 222 18.86 -6.87 -11.05
C TYR A 222 18.55 -7.96 -12.08
N SER A 223 19.52 -8.32 -12.91
CA SER A 223 19.42 -9.49 -13.79
C SER A 223 20.35 -10.58 -13.27
N TYR A 224 19.79 -11.77 -13.04
CA TYR A 224 20.61 -12.94 -12.75
C TYR A 224 21.11 -13.53 -14.07
N GLU A 225 22.37 -13.97 -14.10
CA GLU A 225 22.93 -14.68 -15.26
C GLU A 225 22.07 -15.91 -15.57
N GLY A 226 21.64 -16.03 -16.84
CA GLY A 226 20.79 -17.13 -17.29
C GLY A 226 19.27 -16.91 -17.12
N GLY A 227 18.84 -15.87 -16.42
CA GLY A 227 17.43 -15.57 -16.20
C GLY A 227 16.82 -14.73 -17.33
N ASN A 228 15.63 -15.10 -17.79
CA ASN A 228 14.87 -14.35 -18.79
C ASN A 228 13.96 -13.32 -18.08
N ASN A 229 14.57 -12.29 -17.48
CA ASN A 229 13.84 -11.29 -16.70
C ASN A 229 13.02 -10.36 -17.62
N LYS A 230 11.75 -10.18 -17.31
CA LYS A 230 10.87 -9.26 -18.02
C LYS A 230 10.47 -8.11 -17.12
N LEU A 231 10.66 -6.87 -17.59
CA LEU A 231 10.14 -5.68 -16.94
C LEU A 231 8.69 -5.46 -17.41
N TYR A 232 7.79 -5.30 -16.46
CA TYR A 232 6.42 -4.90 -16.67
C TYR A 232 6.22 -3.48 -16.13
N ILE A 233 5.56 -2.65 -16.92
CA ILE A 233 5.13 -1.32 -16.52
C ILE A 233 3.62 -1.29 -16.71
N SER A 234 2.90 -0.95 -15.66
CA SER A 234 1.46 -0.73 -15.67
C SER A 234 1.19 0.76 -15.50
N LEU A 235 0.44 1.33 -16.42
CA LEU A 235 -0.10 2.68 -16.30
C LEU A 235 -1.63 2.57 -16.31
N GLN A 236 -2.25 3.21 -15.35
CA GLN A 236 -3.69 3.22 -15.17
C GLN A 236 -4.17 4.67 -15.10
N ASN A 237 -5.27 4.96 -15.79
CA ASN A 237 -6.05 6.16 -15.54
C ASN A 237 -7.01 5.84 -14.39
N THR A 238 -7.01 6.66 -13.35
CA THR A 238 -7.74 6.41 -12.11
C THR A 238 -8.66 7.60 -11.80
N ASP A 239 -9.47 7.49 -10.77
CA ASP A 239 -10.18 8.64 -10.22
C ASP A 239 -9.38 9.29 -9.08
N GLU A 240 -9.89 10.39 -8.53
CA GLU A 240 -9.22 11.13 -7.44
C GLU A 240 -9.16 10.38 -6.10
N HIS A 241 -9.86 9.25 -5.98
CA HIS A 241 -9.98 8.46 -4.74
C HIS A 241 -9.16 7.17 -4.75
N TYR A 242 -8.39 6.94 -5.80
CA TYR A 242 -7.56 5.74 -5.96
C TYR A 242 -6.49 5.60 -4.88
#